data_01461d9d5129849f2a15e7684061585d
#
_entry.id   01461d9d5129849f2a15e7684061585d
#
_cell.length_a   1.000
_cell.length_b   1.000
_cell.length_c   1.000
_cell.angle_alpha   90.00
_cell.angle_beta   90.00
_cell.angle_gamma   90.00
#
_symmetry.space_group_name_H-M   'P 1'
#
loop_
_entity.id
_entity.type
_entity.pdbx_description
1 polymer ?
#
loop_
_entity_poly.entity_id
_entity_poly.type
_entity_poly.pdbx_seq_one_letter_code
_entity_poly.pdbx_strand_id
1 'polypeptide(L)'
;VPGAVDRPVKTTRYLGSYSLDIKLPVDGLKFRSNLGLDARTVQDYEFWSAKTSNRGMGTSYAKNAVDKYTMFTLENMLFYDKTFNDKHTLGVTLLQSIQEDKRESVNVAMENLPADNLKYYDLGSGLVTNTIGSSMIKWNMASFMGRINYNYLGRYLLTVSARYDGSSRLADGHKWVLFPSAALAWRINEEAFMSSTSGWLDNLKFLIVSSGSQEVRPFATTSDTQLMVGHHTGAGHMIHIAGRTHMGRIVNAIVTPTHHDRFHDRRVTCKSRTNHILLL
;
A
#
# COMPACT_ATOMS: atom_id res chain seq x y z
N VAL A 1 43.87 -3.63 19.02
CA VAL A 1 44.40 -2.27 19.16
C VAL A 1 43.20 -1.31 19.14
N PRO A 2 42.97 -0.50 20.20
CA PRO A 2 41.91 0.51 20.18
C PRO A 2 42.07 1.45 18.99
N GLY A 3 40.95 1.69 18.25
CA GLY A 3 40.96 2.57 17.07
C GLY A 3 41.44 1.94 15.75
N ALA A 4 41.84 0.66 15.76
CA ALA A 4 42.26 -0.01 14.53
C ALA A 4 41.12 -0.28 13.55
N VAL A 5 39.90 -0.25 14.03
CA VAL A 5 38.64 -0.39 13.24
C VAL A 5 37.66 0.70 13.67
N ASP A 6 37.11 1.41 12.70
CA ASP A 6 36.15 2.48 12.92
C ASP A 6 35.09 2.43 11.80
N ARG A 7 33.83 2.27 12.16
CA ARG A 7 32.71 2.01 11.19
C ARG A 7 31.43 2.76 11.59
N PRO A 8 31.46 4.10 11.68
CA PRO A 8 30.28 4.86 12.03
C PRO A 8 29.31 4.95 10.84
N VAL A 9 28.04 4.76 11.12
CA VAL A 9 26.95 5.04 10.19
C VAL A 9 26.11 6.21 10.72
N LYS A 10 25.98 7.25 9.92
CA LYS A 10 25.15 8.41 10.23
C LYS A 10 23.93 8.42 9.33
N THR A 11 22.75 8.50 9.93
CA THR A 11 21.49 8.63 9.20
C THR A 11 20.82 9.94 9.59
N THR A 12 20.52 10.76 8.60
CA THR A 12 19.70 11.96 8.75
C THR A 12 18.43 11.78 7.93
N ARG A 13 17.26 12.00 8.52
CA ARG A 13 15.97 11.89 7.84
C ARG A 13 15.10 13.11 8.12
N TYR A 14 14.53 13.67 7.08
CA TYR A 14 13.51 14.71 7.12
C TYR A 14 12.22 14.13 6.58
N LEU A 15 11.19 14.11 7.41
CA LEU A 15 9.86 13.63 7.08
C LEU A 15 8.88 14.77 7.27
N GLY A 16 8.11 15.09 6.24
CA GLY A 16 7.08 16.10 6.27
C GLY A 16 5.78 15.61 5.60
N SER A 17 4.65 15.95 6.21
CA SER A 17 3.32 15.73 5.64
C SER A 17 2.48 16.98 5.85
N TYR A 18 1.93 17.49 4.76
CA TYR A 18 1.07 18.67 4.75
C TYR A 18 -0.26 18.32 4.11
N SER A 19 -1.35 18.76 4.71
CA SER A 19 -2.71 18.57 4.19
C SER A 19 -3.43 19.90 4.15
N LEU A 20 -4.05 20.19 3.00
CA LEU A 20 -4.88 21.37 2.78
C LEU A 20 -6.29 20.92 2.44
N ASP A 21 -7.25 21.27 3.27
CA ASP A 21 -8.68 21.02 3.07
C ASP A 21 -9.41 22.32 2.74
N ILE A 22 -10.11 22.36 1.62
CA ILE A 22 -10.88 23.52 1.17
C ILE A 22 -12.34 23.08 0.95
N LYS A 23 -13.28 23.73 1.64
CA LYS A 23 -14.69 23.64 1.31
C LYS A 23 -14.98 24.61 0.15
N LEU A 24 -15.47 24.08 -0.95
CA LEU A 24 -15.81 24.87 -2.11
C LEU A 24 -17.22 25.49 -1.99
N PRO A 25 -17.55 26.55 -2.74
CA PRO A 25 -18.83 27.25 -2.61
C PRO A 25 -20.04 26.45 -3.12
N VAL A 26 -19.83 25.20 -3.52
CA VAL A 26 -20.89 24.26 -3.91
C VAL A 26 -21.17 23.33 -2.73
N ASP A 27 -22.43 23.24 -2.33
CA ASP A 27 -22.83 22.36 -1.22
C ASP A 27 -22.44 20.90 -1.47
N GLY A 28 -21.76 20.30 -0.49
CA GLY A 28 -21.22 18.94 -0.58
C GLY A 28 -19.87 18.82 -1.27
N LEU A 29 -19.31 19.88 -1.85
CA LEU A 29 -18.05 19.82 -2.60
C LEU A 29 -16.85 20.23 -1.73
N LYS A 30 -15.83 19.37 -1.66
CA LYS A 30 -14.59 19.57 -0.91
C LYS A 30 -13.39 19.22 -1.77
N PHE A 31 -12.35 20.01 -1.66
CA PHE A 31 -11.05 19.73 -2.24
C PHE A 31 -10.05 19.45 -1.12
N ARG A 32 -9.20 18.42 -1.31
CA ARG A 32 -8.08 18.10 -0.41
C ARG A 32 -6.81 17.95 -1.24
N SER A 33 -5.73 18.56 -0.78
CA SER A 33 -4.40 18.34 -1.32
C SER A 33 -3.47 17.85 -0.21
N ASN A 34 -2.82 16.71 -0.40
CA ASN A 34 -1.83 16.16 0.50
C ASN A 34 -0.46 16.20 -0.17
N LEU A 35 0.53 16.71 0.54
CA LEU A 35 1.92 16.71 0.15
C LEU A 35 2.74 15.90 1.16
N GLY A 36 3.42 14.87 0.70
CA GLY A 36 4.36 14.05 1.46
C GLY A 36 5.78 14.25 0.97
N LEU A 37 6.72 14.45 1.89
CA LEU A 37 8.14 14.57 1.63
C LEU A 37 8.89 13.65 2.59
N ASP A 38 9.79 12.80 2.06
CA ASP A 38 10.69 11.97 2.85
C ASP A 38 12.09 12.06 2.23
N ALA A 39 13.01 12.67 2.93
CA ALA A 39 14.41 12.79 2.51
C ALA A 39 15.30 12.14 3.56
N ARG A 40 16.08 11.16 3.15
CA ARG A 40 17.01 10.43 4.02
C ARG A 40 18.40 10.40 3.40
N THR A 41 19.40 10.77 4.19
CA THR A 41 20.82 10.60 3.85
C THR A 41 21.43 9.61 4.80
N VAL A 42 22.09 8.59 4.26
CA VAL A 42 22.89 7.61 4.99
C VAL A 42 24.33 7.81 4.60
N GLN A 43 25.16 8.07 5.59
CA GLN A 43 26.63 8.14 5.43
C GLN A 43 27.23 6.93 6.13
N ASP A 44 27.87 6.06 5.36
CA ASP A 44 28.54 4.85 5.84
C ASP A 44 30.05 5.02 5.68
N TYR A 45 30.71 5.15 6.82
CA TYR A 45 32.15 5.29 6.91
C TYR A 45 32.76 3.99 7.40
N GLU A 46 33.93 3.63 6.87
CA GLU A 46 34.62 2.45 7.28
C GLU A 46 36.12 2.67 7.23
N PHE A 47 36.82 2.29 8.29
CA PHE A 47 38.28 2.34 8.36
C PHE A 47 38.79 1.04 9.01
N TRP A 48 39.83 0.48 8.41
CA TRP A 48 40.57 -0.67 8.89
C TRP A 48 42.08 -0.36 8.80
N SER A 49 42.75 -0.38 9.95
CA SER A 49 44.22 -0.23 9.98
C SER A 49 44.89 -1.48 9.38
N ALA A 50 46.06 -1.28 8.77
CA ALA A 50 46.91 -2.37 8.29
C ALA A 50 47.29 -3.39 9.40
N LYS A 51 47.22 -2.97 10.67
CA LYS A 51 47.56 -3.78 11.85
C LYS A 51 46.44 -4.73 12.27
N THR A 52 45.31 -4.74 11.58
CA THR A 52 44.18 -5.65 11.90
C THR A 52 44.38 -7.02 11.29
N SER A 53 43.89 -8.06 11.99
CA SER A 53 43.96 -9.44 11.48
C SER A 53 43.19 -9.62 10.16
N ASN A 54 42.09 -8.88 10.00
CA ASN A 54 41.27 -8.92 8.77
C ASN A 54 42.00 -8.38 7.54
N ARG A 55 43.03 -7.52 7.74
CA ARG A 55 43.87 -7.00 6.65
C ARG A 55 45.17 -7.79 6.50
N GLY A 56 45.37 -8.83 7.28
CA GLY A 56 46.53 -9.71 7.21
C GLY A 56 47.86 -9.03 7.44
N MET A 57 47.88 -7.93 8.22
CA MET A 57 49.02 -7.02 8.40
C MET A 57 49.52 -6.40 7.08
N GLY A 58 48.62 -6.24 6.10
CA GLY A 58 48.92 -5.72 4.78
C GLY A 58 48.73 -4.21 4.68
N THR A 59 47.68 -3.79 3.99
CA THR A 59 47.37 -2.37 3.72
C THR A 59 46.17 -1.89 4.52
N SER A 60 46.17 -0.62 4.92
CA SER A 60 44.98 0.03 5.48
C SER A 60 43.86 0.15 4.43
N TYR A 61 42.61 0.26 4.89
CA TYR A 61 41.43 0.45 4.04
C TYR A 61 40.54 1.52 4.64
N ALA A 62 40.03 2.40 3.80
CA ALA A 62 39.03 3.38 4.19
C ALA A 62 37.98 3.56 3.12
N LYS A 63 36.71 3.75 3.57
CA LYS A 63 35.53 3.90 2.73
C LYS A 63 34.71 5.09 3.22
N ASN A 64 34.16 5.84 2.27
CA ASN A 64 33.10 6.83 2.48
C ASN A 64 32.02 6.58 1.44
N ALA A 65 30.84 6.14 1.90
CA ALA A 65 29.70 5.96 1.05
C ALA A 65 28.55 6.85 1.52
N VAL A 66 27.89 7.48 0.56
CA VAL A 66 26.74 8.36 0.80
C VAL A 66 25.59 7.92 -0.06
N ASP A 67 24.50 7.48 0.59
CA ASP A 67 23.23 7.17 -0.04
C ASP A 67 22.21 8.27 0.29
N LYS A 68 21.63 8.89 -0.73
CA LYS A 68 20.54 9.86 -0.61
C LYS A 68 19.28 9.28 -1.19
N TYR A 69 18.20 9.28 -0.40
CA TYR A 69 16.87 8.86 -0.78
C TYR A 69 15.95 10.06 -0.68
N THR A 70 15.19 10.34 -1.72
CA THR A 70 14.20 11.40 -1.72
C THR A 70 12.91 10.84 -2.31
N MET A 71 11.82 10.92 -1.54
CA MET A 71 10.48 10.58 -1.98
C MET A 71 9.58 11.81 -1.85
N PHE A 72 8.85 12.08 -2.91
CA PHE A 72 7.85 13.13 -3.01
C PHE A 72 6.52 12.50 -3.41
N THR A 73 5.44 12.86 -2.73
CA THR A 73 4.08 12.43 -3.06
C THR A 73 3.15 13.65 -3.02
N LEU A 74 2.39 13.87 -4.08
CA LEU A 74 1.33 14.86 -4.14
C LEU A 74 0.03 14.16 -4.52
N GLU A 75 -1.00 14.35 -3.71
CA GLU A 75 -2.34 13.82 -3.96
C GLU A 75 -3.35 14.97 -3.92
N ASN A 76 -4.12 15.10 -4.99
CA ASN A 76 -5.22 16.03 -5.09
C ASN A 76 -6.52 15.24 -5.17
N MET A 77 -7.45 15.54 -4.29
CA MET A 77 -8.73 14.84 -4.18
C MET A 77 -9.88 15.84 -4.25
N LEU A 78 -10.89 15.50 -5.01
CA LEU A 78 -12.15 16.21 -5.04
C LEU A 78 -13.26 15.27 -4.55
N PHE A 79 -13.99 15.70 -3.53
CA PHE A 79 -15.10 14.97 -2.94
C PHE A 79 -16.38 15.74 -3.18
N TYR A 80 -17.41 15.04 -3.61
CA TYR A 80 -18.76 15.57 -3.68
C TYR A 80 -19.71 14.60 -2.99
N ASP A 81 -20.33 15.04 -1.90
CA ASP A 81 -21.27 14.26 -1.11
C ASP A 81 -22.57 15.02 -1.00
N LYS A 82 -23.66 14.41 -1.47
CA LYS A 82 -24.99 15.02 -1.42
C LYS A 82 -26.09 13.99 -1.24
N THR A 83 -27.07 14.35 -0.41
CA THR A 83 -28.32 13.59 -0.26
C THR A 83 -29.45 14.35 -0.94
N PHE A 84 -30.20 13.64 -1.78
CA PHE A 84 -31.35 14.16 -2.52
C PHE A 84 -32.62 13.48 -2.00
N ASN A 85 -33.65 14.29 -1.76
CA ASN A 85 -34.99 13.82 -1.33
C ASN A 85 -34.93 12.86 -0.13
N ASP A 86 -33.96 13.00 0.77
CA ASP A 86 -33.72 12.16 1.96
C ASP A 86 -33.60 10.64 1.67
N LYS A 87 -33.51 10.25 0.41
CA LYS A 87 -33.52 8.86 -0.04
C LYS A 87 -32.29 8.47 -0.85
N HIS A 88 -31.69 9.41 -1.54
CA HIS A 88 -30.60 9.16 -2.48
C HIS A 88 -29.33 9.86 -1.99
N THR A 89 -28.36 9.13 -1.52
CA THR A 89 -27.05 9.68 -1.15
C THR A 89 -26.05 9.33 -2.24
N LEU A 90 -25.43 10.35 -2.81
CA LEU A 90 -24.39 10.24 -3.83
C LEU A 90 -23.10 10.79 -3.26
N GLY A 91 -22.05 9.96 -3.29
CA GLY A 91 -20.68 10.35 -3.01
C GLY A 91 -19.82 10.14 -4.25
N VAL A 92 -19.11 11.18 -4.69
CA VAL A 92 -18.14 11.10 -5.80
C VAL A 92 -16.77 11.48 -5.28
N THR A 93 -15.77 10.67 -5.60
CA THR A 93 -14.37 10.99 -5.31
C THR A 93 -13.56 10.93 -6.58
N LEU A 94 -12.85 12.01 -6.88
CA LEU A 94 -11.83 12.06 -7.92
C LEU A 94 -10.48 12.23 -7.24
N LEU A 95 -9.47 11.47 -7.68
CA LEU A 95 -8.10 11.54 -7.18
C LEU A 95 -7.14 11.67 -8.35
N GLN A 96 -6.17 12.57 -8.19
CA GLN A 96 -4.96 12.62 -8.99
C GLN A 96 -3.78 12.53 -8.02
N SER A 97 -2.86 11.63 -8.28
CA SER A 97 -1.66 11.40 -7.46
C SER A 97 -0.42 11.37 -8.32
N ILE A 98 0.65 11.98 -7.83
CA ILE A 98 1.99 11.93 -8.42
C ILE A 98 2.95 11.50 -7.32
N GLN A 99 3.80 10.53 -7.62
CA GLN A 99 4.87 10.08 -6.75
C GLN A 99 6.19 10.07 -7.52
N GLU A 100 7.23 10.58 -6.89
CA GLU A 100 8.60 10.48 -7.36
C GLU A 100 9.47 9.85 -6.28
N ASP A 101 10.29 8.91 -6.66
CA ASP A 101 11.30 8.29 -5.81
C ASP A 101 12.65 8.40 -6.50
N LYS A 102 13.64 8.94 -5.78
CA LYS A 102 15.01 9.15 -6.27
C LYS A 102 15.99 8.60 -5.25
N ARG A 103 16.91 7.78 -5.72
CA ARG A 103 18.07 7.32 -4.98
C ARG A 103 19.34 7.71 -5.70
N GLU A 104 20.24 8.35 -4.98
CA GLU A 104 21.59 8.69 -5.43
C GLU A 104 22.59 8.02 -4.47
N SER A 105 23.60 7.38 -5.02
CA SER A 105 24.65 6.71 -4.26
C SER A 105 26.01 7.12 -4.78
N VAL A 106 26.91 7.45 -3.87
CA VAL A 106 28.33 7.66 -4.15
C VAL A 106 29.12 6.80 -3.17
N ASN A 107 30.06 6.04 -3.67
CA ASN A 107 30.92 5.18 -2.88
C ASN A 107 32.38 5.35 -3.31
N VAL A 108 33.24 5.70 -2.37
CA VAL A 108 34.69 5.80 -2.58
C VAL A 108 35.38 4.98 -1.51
N ALA A 109 36.26 4.08 -1.93
CA ALA A 109 37.08 3.29 -1.03
C ALA A 109 38.55 3.25 -1.55
N MET A 110 39.49 3.45 -0.63
CA MET A 110 40.90 3.50 -0.91
C MET A 110 41.66 2.57 0.03
N GLU A 111 42.80 2.10 -0.44
CA GLU A 111 43.72 1.30 0.35
C GLU A 111 45.07 1.98 0.44
N ASN A 112 45.90 1.50 1.37
CA ASN A 112 47.27 1.97 1.61
C ASN A 112 47.30 3.45 1.90
N LEU A 113 46.57 3.87 2.94
CA LEU A 113 46.64 5.23 3.45
C LEU A 113 48.00 5.45 4.17
N PRO A 114 48.62 6.64 4.01
CA PRO A 114 49.95 6.92 4.57
C PRO A 114 49.97 6.96 6.11
N ALA A 115 48.84 7.20 6.75
CA ALA A 115 48.71 7.22 8.20
C ALA A 115 47.31 6.84 8.68
N ASP A 116 47.24 6.07 9.77
CA ASP A 116 45.98 5.58 10.36
C ASP A 116 45.07 6.69 10.91
N ASN A 117 45.60 7.84 11.28
CA ASN A 117 44.82 8.98 11.79
C ASN A 117 43.97 9.67 10.73
N LEU A 118 44.29 9.50 9.45
CA LEU A 118 43.51 10.05 8.34
C LEU A 118 42.16 9.37 8.20
N LYS A 119 42.08 8.06 8.49
CA LYS A 119 40.90 7.26 8.41
C LYS A 119 40.16 7.50 7.07
N TYR A 120 38.83 7.70 7.15
CA TYR A 120 37.96 8.01 6.02
C TYR A 120 37.83 9.52 5.71
N TYR A 121 38.59 10.37 6.39
CA TYR A 121 38.49 11.83 6.18
C TYR A 121 39.34 12.32 5.00
N ASP A 122 40.39 11.58 4.64
CA ASP A 122 41.25 11.92 3.50
C ASP A 122 41.53 10.69 2.63
N LEU A 123 40.52 10.31 1.84
CA LEU A 123 40.63 9.21 0.90
C LEU A 123 41.56 9.53 -0.29
N GLY A 124 41.76 10.85 -0.60
CA GLY A 124 42.59 11.27 -1.68
C GLY A 124 44.08 10.95 -1.46
N SER A 125 44.51 10.73 -0.21
CA SER A 125 45.89 10.34 0.13
C SER A 125 46.15 8.83 -0.02
N GLY A 126 45.13 8.02 -0.24
CA GLY A 126 45.29 6.56 -0.44
C GLY A 126 45.98 6.25 -1.76
N LEU A 127 46.93 5.32 -1.73
CA LEU A 127 47.76 4.99 -2.89
C LEU A 127 47.12 4.01 -3.84
N VAL A 128 46.14 3.23 -3.37
CA VAL A 128 45.46 2.20 -4.17
C VAL A 128 43.95 2.45 -4.15
N THR A 129 43.39 2.65 -5.32
CA THR A 129 41.93 2.74 -5.49
C THR A 129 41.31 1.35 -5.36
N ASN A 130 40.41 1.19 -4.37
CA ASN A 130 39.64 -0.03 -4.22
C ASN A 130 38.31 0.08 -4.96
N THR A 131 37.54 1.14 -4.71
CA THR A 131 36.27 1.39 -5.34
C THR A 131 36.05 2.89 -5.56
N ILE A 132 35.63 3.27 -6.74
CA ILE A 132 35.03 4.57 -7.03
C ILE A 132 33.79 4.30 -7.85
N GLY A 133 32.63 4.70 -7.34
CA GLY A 133 31.36 4.47 -8.02
C GLY A 133 30.29 5.47 -7.64
N SER A 134 29.43 5.75 -8.58
CA SER A 134 28.20 6.50 -8.35
C SER A 134 27.06 5.89 -9.13
N SER A 135 25.85 6.01 -8.61
CA SER A 135 24.64 5.56 -9.29
C SER A 135 23.47 6.48 -8.95
N MET A 136 22.52 6.56 -9.87
CA MET A 136 21.25 7.23 -9.68
C MET A 136 20.15 6.36 -10.20
N ILE A 137 19.14 6.12 -9.36
CA ILE A 137 17.89 5.45 -9.75
C ILE A 137 16.76 6.44 -9.47
N LYS A 138 15.92 6.67 -10.47
CA LYS A 138 14.74 7.53 -10.34
C LYS A 138 13.58 6.85 -11.01
N TRP A 139 12.41 6.89 -10.34
CA TRP A 139 11.17 6.44 -10.94
C TRP A 139 10.01 7.33 -10.52
N ASN A 140 9.01 7.40 -11.37
CA ASN A 140 7.82 8.21 -11.16
C ASN A 140 6.59 7.34 -11.35
N MET A 141 5.53 7.66 -10.60
CA MET A 141 4.22 7.10 -10.76
C MET A 141 3.19 8.23 -10.80
N ALA A 142 2.23 8.12 -11.69
CA ALA A 142 1.06 9.00 -11.74
C ALA A 142 -0.20 8.13 -11.72
N SER A 143 -1.20 8.58 -10.97
CA SER A 143 -2.45 7.84 -10.79
C SER A 143 -3.63 8.77 -10.91
N PHE A 144 -4.69 8.30 -11.58
CA PHE A 144 -5.99 8.92 -11.62
C PHE A 144 -7.04 7.93 -11.13
N MET A 145 -7.93 8.35 -10.26
CA MET A 145 -9.00 7.49 -9.76
C MET A 145 -10.31 8.25 -9.71
N GLY A 146 -11.37 7.59 -10.19
CA GLY A 146 -12.75 7.99 -9.99
C GLY A 146 -13.49 6.93 -9.20
N ARG A 147 -14.28 7.36 -8.22
CA ARG A 147 -15.16 6.50 -7.42
C ARG A 147 -16.52 7.16 -7.28
N ILE A 148 -17.57 6.36 -7.45
CA ILE A 148 -18.95 6.74 -7.21
C ILE A 148 -19.51 5.79 -6.16
N ASN A 149 -20.03 6.34 -5.08
CA ASN A 149 -20.79 5.65 -4.06
C ASN A 149 -22.24 6.14 -4.15
N TYR A 150 -23.17 5.22 -4.34
CA TYR A 150 -24.57 5.53 -4.36
C TYR A 150 -25.30 4.69 -3.33
N ASN A 151 -26.14 5.34 -2.54
CA ASN A 151 -26.95 4.71 -1.51
C ASN A 151 -28.41 5.14 -1.70
N TYR A 152 -29.29 4.17 -1.83
CA TYR A 152 -30.73 4.38 -1.89
C TYR A 152 -31.39 3.84 -0.64
N LEU A 153 -32.07 4.72 0.10
CA LEU A 153 -32.81 4.44 1.34
C LEU A 153 -31.97 3.75 2.45
N GLY A 154 -30.63 3.80 2.40
CA GLY A 154 -29.81 3.02 3.29
C GLY A 154 -29.79 1.51 3.02
N ARG A 155 -30.56 1.03 2.04
CA ARG A 155 -30.79 -0.39 1.75
C ARG A 155 -29.95 -0.90 0.58
N TYR A 156 -29.90 -0.14 -0.50
CA TYR A 156 -29.20 -0.52 -1.74
C TYR A 156 -27.97 0.36 -1.88
N LEU A 157 -26.80 -0.25 -1.86
CA LEU A 157 -25.52 0.44 -1.95
C LEU A 157 -24.78 -0.04 -3.18
N LEU A 158 -24.36 0.91 -4.02
CA LEU A 158 -23.54 0.67 -5.20
C LEU A 158 -22.25 1.47 -5.06
N THR A 159 -21.12 0.82 -5.25
CA THR A 159 -19.81 1.47 -5.41
C THR A 159 -19.23 1.07 -6.75
N VAL A 160 -18.83 2.03 -7.54
CA VAL A 160 -18.07 1.82 -8.78
C VAL A 160 -16.81 2.65 -8.69
N SER A 161 -15.66 2.08 -9.02
CA SER A 161 -14.42 2.82 -9.12
C SER A 161 -13.56 2.32 -10.26
N ALA A 162 -12.74 3.24 -10.78
CA ALA A 162 -11.71 2.93 -11.75
C ALA A 162 -10.45 3.71 -11.36
N ARG A 163 -9.30 3.02 -11.35
CA ARG A 163 -8.00 3.64 -11.11
C ARG A 163 -7.10 3.36 -12.31
N TYR A 164 -6.46 4.40 -12.80
CA TYR A 164 -5.56 4.38 -13.94
C TYR A 164 -4.17 4.79 -13.47
N ASP A 165 -3.26 3.82 -13.37
CA ASP A 165 -1.91 3.99 -12.82
C ASP A 165 -0.87 3.89 -13.91
N GLY A 166 0.03 4.89 -13.95
CA GLY A 166 1.16 4.92 -14.84
C GLY A 166 2.48 4.88 -14.08
N SER A 167 3.42 4.04 -14.51
CA SER A 167 4.73 3.92 -13.88
C SER A 167 5.85 4.00 -14.91
N SER A 168 6.89 4.79 -14.60
CA SER A 168 8.09 4.88 -15.43
C SER A 168 8.93 3.59 -15.46
N ARG A 169 8.66 2.65 -14.54
CA ARG A 169 9.35 1.35 -14.47
C ARG A 169 8.84 0.33 -15.47
N LEU A 170 7.65 0.56 -16.02
CA LEU A 170 7.04 -0.34 -17.00
C LEU A 170 7.58 -0.06 -18.42
N ALA A 171 7.56 -1.08 -19.25
CA ALA A 171 8.03 -0.99 -20.61
C ALA A 171 7.25 0.05 -21.44
N ASP A 172 7.89 0.61 -22.44
CA ASP A 172 7.23 1.54 -23.37
C ASP A 172 6.02 0.88 -24.04
N GLY A 173 4.93 1.64 -24.15
CA GLY A 173 3.64 1.15 -24.62
C GLY A 173 2.78 0.45 -23.56
N HIS A 174 3.33 0.09 -22.38
CA HIS A 174 2.63 -0.61 -21.31
C HIS A 174 2.75 0.11 -19.97
N LYS A 175 3.06 1.40 -19.98
CA LYS A 175 3.28 2.19 -18.75
C LYS A 175 2.03 2.41 -17.92
N TRP A 176 0.85 2.26 -18.53
CA TRP A 176 -0.42 2.57 -17.89
C TRP A 176 -1.31 1.32 -17.79
N VAL A 177 -1.90 1.16 -16.61
CA VAL A 177 -2.80 0.03 -16.32
C VAL A 177 -4.08 0.54 -15.68
N LEU A 178 -5.23 -0.01 -16.10
CA LEU A 178 -6.55 0.32 -15.56
C LEU A 178 -7.01 -0.76 -14.58
N PHE A 179 -7.50 -0.34 -13.42
CA PHE A 179 -8.03 -1.19 -12.36
C PHE A 179 -9.50 -0.81 -12.09
N PRO A 180 -10.47 -1.39 -12.81
CA PRO A 180 -11.87 -1.19 -12.52
C PRO A 180 -12.34 -2.04 -11.33
N SER A 181 -13.30 -1.54 -10.56
CA SER A 181 -13.99 -2.33 -9.55
C SER A 181 -15.43 -1.87 -9.38
N ALA A 182 -16.31 -2.80 -9.04
CA ALA A 182 -17.70 -2.53 -8.71
C ALA A 182 -18.13 -3.38 -7.52
N ALA A 183 -18.95 -2.82 -6.65
CA ALA A 183 -19.56 -3.52 -5.53
C ALA A 183 -21.02 -3.13 -5.42
N LEU A 184 -21.89 -4.12 -5.22
CA LEU A 184 -23.31 -3.96 -4.95
C LEU A 184 -23.62 -4.59 -3.61
N ALA A 185 -24.29 -3.84 -2.75
CA ALA A 185 -24.73 -4.37 -1.47
C ALA A 185 -26.22 -4.09 -1.24
N TRP A 186 -26.91 -5.08 -0.67
CA TRP A 186 -28.30 -4.98 -0.28
C TRP A 186 -28.43 -5.32 1.21
N ARG A 187 -28.96 -4.39 1.98
CA ARG A 187 -29.29 -4.57 3.39
C ARG A 187 -30.68 -5.17 3.50
N ILE A 188 -30.76 -6.48 3.57
CA ILE A 188 -32.03 -7.24 3.56
C ILE A 188 -32.79 -6.99 4.86
N ASN A 189 -32.07 -6.82 5.98
CA ASN A 189 -32.67 -6.54 7.28
C ASN A 189 -33.45 -5.21 7.34
N GLU A 190 -33.17 -4.28 6.45
CA GLU A 190 -33.87 -2.98 6.37
C GLU A 190 -35.17 -3.05 5.53
N GLU A 191 -35.49 -4.21 4.96
CA GLU A 191 -36.69 -4.38 4.17
C GLU A 191 -37.93 -4.62 5.05
N ALA A 192 -39.07 -4.12 4.60
CA ALA A 192 -40.30 -4.21 5.37
C ALA A 192 -40.74 -5.67 5.69
N PHE A 193 -40.42 -6.62 4.81
CA PHE A 193 -40.72 -8.04 5.02
C PHE A 193 -39.84 -8.68 6.10
N MET A 194 -38.76 -8.05 6.51
CA MET A 194 -37.86 -8.52 7.58
C MET A 194 -38.16 -7.90 8.95
N SER A 195 -39.14 -7.03 9.07
CA SER A 195 -39.48 -6.34 10.32
C SER A 195 -39.77 -7.29 11.49
N SER A 196 -40.32 -8.48 11.25
CA SER A 196 -40.55 -9.50 12.27
C SER A 196 -39.28 -10.16 12.81
N THR A 197 -38.15 -10.01 12.16
CA THR A 197 -36.88 -10.62 12.55
C THR A 197 -35.99 -9.66 13.37
N SER A 198 -36.37 -8.39 13.51
CA SER A 198 -35.57 -7.34 14.17
C SER A 198 -35.24 -7.63 15.64
N GLY A 199 -35.94 -8.55 16.31
CA GLY A 199 -35.67 -8.94 17.70
C GLY A 199 -34.46 -9.87 17.87
N TRP A 200 -33.99 -10.50 16.78
CA TRP A 200 -32.87 -11.46 16.82
C TRP A 200 -31.87 -11.29 15.66
N LEU A 201 -32.21 -10.52 14.63
CA LEU A 201 -31.41 -10.31 13.43
C LEU A 201 -31.15 -8.81 13.23
N ASP A 202 -29.98 -8.33 13.67
CA ASP A 202 -29.63 -6.91 13.62
C ASP A 202 -29.14 -6.49 12.23
N ASN A 203 -28.44 -7.36 11.52
CA ASN A 203 -27.89 -7.03 10.21
C ASN A 203 -27.80 -8.27 9.31
N LEU A 204 -28.48 -8.20 8.18
CA LEU A 204 -28.34 -9.16 7.08
C LEU A 204 -28.04 -8.40 5.79
N LYS A 205 -26.83 -8.59 5.25
CA LYS A 205 -26.36 -7.89 4.07
C LYS A 205 -25.92 -8.88 3.00
N PHE A 206 -26.43 -8.70 1.81
CA PHE A 206 -25.94 -9.36 0.61
C PHE A 206 -24.94 -8.46 -0.09
N LEU A 207 -23.78 -8.98 -0.51
CA LEU A 207 -22.71 -8.20 -1.13
C LEU A 207 -22.11 -8.95 -2.32
N ILE A 208 -22.08 -8.27 -3.45
CA ILE A 208 -21.37 -8.72 -4.66
C ILE A 208 -20.22 -7.74 -4.91
N VAL A 209 -19.01 -8.24 -5.08
CA VAL A 209 -17.83 -7.45 -5.43
C VAL A 209 -17.19 -8.04 -6.68
N SER A 210 -16.89 -7.18 -7.63
CA SER A 210 -16.11 -7.50 -8.82
C SER A 210 -14.92 -6.55 -8.89
N SER A 211 -13.72 -7.08 -9.06
CA SER A 211 -12.52 -6.28 -9.31
C SER A 211 -11.77 -6.89 -10.49
N GLY A 212 -11.30 -6.02 -11.38
CA GLY A 212 -10.43 -6.39 -12.48
C GLY A 212 -9.02 -5.89 -12.23
N SER A 213 -8.01 -6.73 -12.43
CA SER A 213 -6.63 -6.31 -12.59
C SER A 213 -6.17 -6.67 -14.00
N GLN A 214 -5.72 -5.67 -14.75
CA GLN A 214 -5.05 -5.93 -16.00
C GLN A 214 -3.62 -6.37 -15.64
N GLU A 215 -3.37 -7.68 -15.59
CA GLU A 215 -1.98 -8.14 -15.58
C GLU A 215 -1.31 -7.65 -16.88
N VAL A 216 -0.16 -7.03 -16.76
CA VAL A 216 0.69 -6.67 -17.92
C VAL A 216 1.39 -7.94 -18.43
N ARG A 217 0.61 -8.99 -18.65
CA ARG A 217 0.99 -10.16 -19.42
C ARG A 217 0.14 -10.17 -20.68
N PRO A 218 0.69 -10.48 -21.84
CA PRO A 218 -0.02 -10.37 -23.11
C PRO A 218 -1.26 -11.29 -23.24
N PHE A 219 -1.60 -12.10 -22.26
CA PHE A 219 -2.76 -13.00 -22.28
C PHE A 219 -3.24 -13.28 -20.85
N ALA A 220 -4.15 -12.52 -20.31
CA ALA A 220 -5.27 -12.95 -19.47
C ALA A 220 -5.86 -11.79 -18.66
N THR A 221 -7.07 -11.41 -18.97
CA THR A 221 -7.96 -10.69 -18.07
C THR A 221 -8.57 -11.70 -17.11
N THR A 222 -8.18 -11.66 -15.85
CA THR A 222 -8.89 -12.39 -14.78
C THR A 222 -9.82 -11.43 -14.07
N SER A 223 -11.12 -11.55 -14.30
CA SER A 223 -12.13 -10.91 -13.47
C SER A 223 -12.53 -11.87 -12.36
N ASP A 224 -12.23 -11.54 -11.12
CA ASP A 224 -12.71 -12.28 -9.96
C ASP A 224 -14.00 -11.62 -9.44
N THR A 225 -15.11 -12.33 -9.51
CA THR A 225 -16.37 -11.91 -8.88
C THR A 225 -16.52 -12.67 -7.56
N GLN A 226 -16.54 -11.96 -6.46
CA GLN A 226 -16.79 -12.53 -5.15
C GLN A 226 -18.20 -12.19 -4.69
N LEU A 227 -18.97 -13.21 -4.35
CA LEU A 227 -20.26 -13.09 -3.72
C LEU A 227 -20.07 -13.25 -2.21
N MET A 228 -20.36 -12.22 -1.44
CA MET A 228 -20.32 -12.29 0.02
C MET A 228 -21.70 -11.98 0.58
N VAL A 229 -22.21 -12.86 1.44
CA VAL A 229 -23.37 -12.58 2.28
C VAL A 229 -22.90 -12.48 3.71
N GLY A 230 -23.06 -11.30 4.31
CA GLY A 230 -22.65 -11.04 5.68
C GLY A 230 -23.85 -10.88 6.60
N HIS A 231 -23.83 -11.56 7.72
CA HIS A 231 -24.74 -11.41 8.83
C HIS A 231 -23.97 -10.83 10.02
N HIS A 232 -24.50 -9.77 10.61
CA HIS A 232 -23.90 -9.14 11.79
C HIS A 232 -24.93 -9.10 12.92
N THR A 233 -24.63 -9.74 14.03
CA THR A 233 -25.40 -9.59 15.27
C THR A 233 -24.69 -8.61 16.20
N GLY A 234 -25.44 -7.84 16.99
CA GLY A 234 -24.91 -6.79 17.87
C GLY A 234 -23.84 -7.24 18.90
N ALA A 235 -23.51 -8.52 18.94
CA ALA A 235 -22.46 -9.11 19.74
C ALA A 235 -21.11 -9.27 19.01
N GLY A 236 -20.95 -8.68 17.83
CA GLY A 236 -19.65 -8.63 17.13
C GLY A 236 -19.27 -9.88 16.32
N HIS A 237 -20.23 -10.74 16.00
CA HIS A 237 -19.96 -11.91 15.15
C HIS A 237 -20.49 -11.71 13.74
N MET A 238 -19.67 -12.10 12.77
CA MET A 238 -19.93 -11.89 11.36
C MET A 238 -20.07 -13.23 10.65
N ILE A 239 -21.21 -13.46 9.99
CA ILE A 239 -21.37 -14.60 9.09
C ILE A 239 -20.99 -14.15 7.69
N HIS A 240 -19.94 -14.72 7.15
CA HIS A 240 -19.53 -14.49 5.78
C HIS A 240 -19.91 -15.70 4.93
N ILE A 241 -20.71 -15.47 3.90
CA ILE A 241 -20.87 -16.43 2.83
C ILE A 241 -20.09 -15.90 1.63
N ALA A 242 -18.95 -16.50 1.33
CA ALA A 242 -18.13 -16.13 0.19
C ALA A 242 -18.33 -17.15 -0.94
N GLY A 243 -18.77 -16.70 -2.09
CA GLY A 243 -18.82 -17.50 -3.30
C GLY A 243 -17.87 -16.94 -4.35
N ARG A 244 -16.98 -17.77 -4.88
CA ARG A 244 -16.12 -17.43 -6.00
C ARG A 244 -16.67 -18.08 -7.26
N THR A 245 -17.01 -17.31 -8.27
CA THR A 245 -17.39 -17.84 -9.57
C THR A 245 -16.24 -17.66 -10.56
N HIS A 246 -15.52 -18.74 -10.78
CA HIS A 246 -14.69 -18.89 -11.97
C HIS A 246 -15.26 -20.09 -12.72
N MET A 247 -15.81 -19.89 -13.88
CA MET A 247 -16.39 -20.94 -14.75
C MET A 247 -17.35 -21.90 -14.01
N GLY A 248 -18.38 -21.37 -13.34
CA GLY A 248 -19.51 -22.18 -12.85
C GLY A 248 -19.29 -22.94 -11.56
N ARG A 249 -18.30 -22.63 -10.74
CA ARG A 249 -18.13 -23.24 -9.42
C ARG A 249 -18.35 -22.24 -8.29
N ILE A 250 -19.34 -22.53 -7.44
CA ILE A 250 -19.62 -21.83 -6.18
C ILE A 250 -18.86 -22.53 -5.07
N VAL A 251 -18.13 -21.82 -4.25
CA VAL A 251 -17.42 -22.37 -3.11
C VAL A 251 -17.61 -21.51 -1.86
N ASN A 252 -18.06 -22.15 -0.81
CA ASN A 252 -17.98 -21.90 0.63
C ASN A 252 -18.91 -20.86 1.24
N ALA A 253 -19.87 -21.38 1.99
CA ALA A 253 -20.59 -20.68 3.04
C ALA A 253 -19.91 -20.97 4.38
N ILE A 254 -19.44 -19.92 5.08
CA ILE A 254 -19.00 -20.01 6.47
C ILE A 254 -20.08 -19.35 7.32
N VAL A 255 -20.81 -20.16 8.07
CA VAL A 255 -21.85 -19.71 9.02
C VAL A 255 -21.27 -19.86 10.41
N THR A 256 -20.96 -18.74 11.08
CA THR A 256 -20.63 -18.76 12.51
C THR A 256 -21.83 -18.21 13.29
N PRO A 257 -22.55 -19.03 14.04
CA PRO A 257 -23.66 -18.55 14.84
C PRO A 257 -23.15 -17.89 16.13
N THR A 258 -23.75 -16.76 16.49
CA THR A 258 -23.52 -16.11 17.76
C THR A 258 -24.79 -15.99 18.55
N HIS A 259 -24.92 -16.81 19.51
CA HIS A 259 -25.83 -16.61 20.62
C HIS A 259 -25.02 -16.52 21.92
N HIS A 260 -25.28 -15.52 22.71
CA HIS A 260 -24.79 -15.40 24.05
C HIS A 260 -25.57 -16.44 24.90
N ASP A 261 -25.12 -17.68 24.82
CA ASP A 261 -25.24 -18.64 25.90
C ASP A 261 -24.40 -19.87 25.55
N ARG A 262 -23.59 -20.28 26.54
CA ARG A 262 -22.79 -21.48 26.65
C ARG A 262 -23.17 -22.60 25.67
N PHE A 263 -22.43 -22.71 24.55
CA PHE A 263 -22.35 -23.98 23.85
C PHE A 263 -20.95 -24.22 23.26
N HIS A 264 -20.50 -25.42 23.49
CA HIS A 264 -19.26 -25.98 23.00
C HIS A 264 -19.05 -25.77 21.49
N ASP A 265 -17.80 -25.41 21.21
CA ASP A 265 -17.15 -25.36 19.91
C ASP A 265 -17.61 -26.50 18.95
N ARG A 266 -18.48 -26.20 18.00
CA ARG A 266 -18.70 -27.03 16.83
C ARG A 266 -18.32 -26.25 15.60
N ARG A 267 -17.03 -26.35 15.27
CA ARG A 267 -16.51 -25.91 13.96
C ARG A 267 -17.10 -26.81 12.88
N VAL A 268 -17.99 -26.28 12.08
CA VAL A 268 -18.33 -26.91 10.80
C VAL A 268 -17.26 -26.52 9.80
N THR A 269 -16.24 -27.35 9.68
CA THR A 269 -15.21 -27.19 8.64
C THR A 269 -15.67 -27.94 7.39
N CYS A 270 -16.12 -27.22 6.38
CA CYS A 270 -16.19 -27.77 5.03
C CYS A 270 -14.80 -27.80 4.43
N LYS A 271 -14.15 -28.96 4.36
CA LYS A 271 -12.89 -29.14 3.65
C LYS A 271 -13.11 -29.09 2.15
N SER A 272 -12.75 -27.97 1.51
CA SER A 272 -12.41 -27.96 0.10
C SER A 272 -10.90 -27.95 -0.03
N ARG A 273 -10.36 -28.89 -0.76
CA ARG A 273 -8.93 -28.90 -1.13
C ARG A 273 -8.71 -27.77 -2.12
N THR A 274 -8.19 -26.65 -1.69
CA THR A 274 -7.25 -25.76 -2.40
C THR A 274 -7.04 -24.46 -1.61
N ASN A 275 -5.81 -24.24 -1.28
CA ASN A 275 -5.09 -23.03 -0.89
C ASN A 275 -5.81 -21.86 -0.20
N HIS A 276 -5.47 -21.69 1.07
CA HIS A 276 -5.73 -20.53 1.88
C HIS A 276 -5.08 -19.28 1.27
N ILE A 277 -5.88 -18.23 1.06
CA ILE A 277 -5.41 -16.85 1.11
C ILE A 277 -6.25 -16.17 2.18
N LEU A 278 -5.62 -15.86 3.31
CA LEU A 278 -6.14 -14.94 4.30
C LEU A 278 -5.95 -13.51 3.74
N LEU A 279 -7.02 -12.75 3.62
CA LEU A 279 -6.97 -11.30 3.51
C LEU A 279 -7.67 -10.72 4.74
N LEU A 280 -6.89 -10.06 5.55
CA LEU A 280 -7.33 -9.11 6.58
C LEU A 280 -7.92 -7.85 5.94
#